data_6cd39202f8622f72e2178c413d6e88a3
#
_entry.id   6cd39202f8622f72e2178c413d6e88a3
#
_cell.length_a   1.000
_cell.length_b   1.000
_cell.length_c   1.000
_cell.angle_alpha   90.00
_cell.angle_beta   90.00
_cell.angle_gamma   90.00
#
_symmetry.space_group_name_H-M   'P 1'
#
loop_
_entity.id
_entity.type
_entity.pdbx_description
1 polymer ?
#
loop_
_entity_poly.entity_id
_entity_poly.type
_entity_poly.pdbx_seq_one_letter_code
_entity_poly.pdbx_strand_id
1 'polypeptide(L)'
;EYELLPFDYSITKDFFPAMSNTDRLIAYGILGGIPLYLLSFSDKLSIKDNIETGILSPISVMRREPINLLRMELREPLFYNSILLSVSNGATKLGEVSTKVYEDSSKVSKYIETLKELRIITKSVPYGEKDSSKKSIYTIKDNYFKFWYRFIFPNEGKINLLGEEKAAEDICSSLSDYMGLVFE
;
A
#
# COMPACT_ATOMS: atom_id res chain seq x y z
N GLU A 1 -1.92 -27.08 5.68
CA GLU A 1 -1.39 -25.75 5.96
C GLU A 1 -2.55 -24.79 6.10
N TYR A 2 -2.65 -24.07 7.23
CA TYR A 2 -3.72 -23.10 7.46
C TYR A 2 -3.22 -21.74 7.03
N GLU A 3 -3.96 -21.08 6.14
CA GLU A 3 -3.66 -19.75 5.68
C GLU A 3 -4.35 -18.71 6.58
N LEU A 4 -3.57 -17.81 7.20
CA LEU A 4 -4.07 -16.67 7.94
C LEU A 4 -4.27 -15.50 6.97
N LEU A 5 -5.52 -15.11 6.78
CA LEU A 5 -5.88 -13.94 5.99
C LEU A 5 -5.80 -12.67 6.86
N PRO A 6 -5.51 -11.49 6.26
CA PRO A 6 -5.68 -10.22 6.94
C PRO A 6 -7.10 -10.07 7.49
N PHE A 7 -7.24 -9.41 8.63
CA PHE A 7 -8.54 -9.10 9.21
C PHE A 7 -9.36 -8.21 8.28
N ASP A 8 -10.66 -8.38 8.31
CA ASP A 8 -11.59 -7.47 7.66
C ASP A 8 -11.84 -6.20 8.51
N TYR A 9 -12.55 -5.22 7.92
CA TYR A 9 -12.86 -3.97 8.61
C TYR A 9 -13.61 -4.17 9.92
N SER A 10 -14.42 -5.22 10.07
CA SER A 10 -15.25 -5.45 11.27
C SER A 10 -14.41 -5.63 12.54
N ILE A 11 -13.19 -6.15 12.38
CA ILE A 11 -12.25 -6.40 13.49
C ILE A 11 -11.55 -5.11 13.94
N THR A 12 -11.48 -4.07 13.11
CA THR A 12 -10.79 -2.81 13.48
C THR A 12 -11.38 -2.12 14.71
N LYS A 13 -12.68 -2.33 14.99
CA LYS A 13 -13.30 -1.81 16.21
C LYS A 13 -12.70 -2.36 17.49
N ASP A 14 -12.14 -3.58 17.44
CA ASP A 14 -11.53 -4.22 18.60
C ASP A 14 -10.10 -3.69 18.81
N PHE A 15 -9.41 -3.27 17.75
CA PHE A 15 -8.12 -2.58 17.82
C PHE A 15 -8.27 -1.10 18.21
N PHE A 16 -9.35 -0.44 17.77
CA PHE A 16 -9.56 1.00 17.93
C PHE A 16 -10.92 1.31 18.55
N PRO A 17 -11.21 0.86 19.79
CA PRO A 17 -12.51 1.03 20.42
C PRO A 17 -12.89 2.50 20.63
N ALA A 18 -11.94 3.40 20.89
CA ALA A 18 -12.19 4.82 21.15
C ALA A 18 -12.27 5.67 19.87
N MET A 19 -11.83 5.17 18.69
CA MET A 19 -11.94 5.92 17.45
C MET A 19 -13.39 6.05 16.96
N SER A 20 -13.69 7.15 16.26
CA SER A 20 -14.94 7.30 15.50
C SER A 20 -15.02 6.27 14.35
N ASN A 21 -16.21 6.01 13.84
CA ASN A 21 -16.36 5.11 12.67
C ASN A 21 -15.59 5.63 11.45
N THR A 22 -15.54 6.95 11.27
CA THR A 22 -14.78 7.58 10.17
C THR A 22 -13.27 7.34 10.35
N ASP A 23 -12.74 7.57 11.55
CA ASP A 23 -11.31 7.37 11.82
C ASP A 23 -10.91 5.90 11.71
N ARG A 24 -11.77 4.95 12.15
CA ARG A 24 -11.56 3.50 11.95
C ARG A 24 -11.50 3.15 10.48
N LEU A 25 -12.41 3.72 9.67
CA LEU A 25 -12.42 3.47 8.23
C LEU A 25 -11.12 4.00 7.59
N ILE A 26 -10.68 5.19 7.97
CA ILE A 26 -9.41 5.77 7.51
C ILE A 26 -8.23 4.91 7.96
N ALA A 27 -8.16 4.52 9.23
CA ALA A 27 -7.10 3.66 9.76
C ALA A 27 -7.04 2.34 8.98
N TYR A 28 -8.17 1.69 8.71
CA TYR A 28 -8.22 0.47 7.90
C TYR A 28 -7.81 0.72 6.44
N GLY A 29 -8.23 1.84 5.86
CA GLY A 29 -7.83 2.23 4.50
C GLY A 29 -6.32 2.45 4.37
N ILE A 30 -5.66 2.88 5.44
CA ILE A 30 -4.20 3.07 5.50
C ILE A 30 -3.47 1.74 5.79
N LEU A 31 -3.88 1.03 6.85
CA LEU A 31 -3.14 -0.09 7.43
C LEU A 31 -3.57 -1.46 6.90
N GLY A 32 -4.78 -1.56 6.34
CA GLY A 32 -5.38 -2.86 6.03
C GLY A 32 -5.69 -3.66 7.30
N GLY A 33 -5.69 -5.00 7.18
CA GLY A 33 -6.05 -5.92 8.24
C GLY A 33 -4.88 -6.73 8.83
N ILE A 34 -3.64 -6.33 8.60
CA ILE A 34 -2.48 -7.03 9.17
C ILE A 34 -2.30 -6.59 10.63
N PRO A 35 -2.33 -7.52 11.62
CA PRO A 35 -2.26 -7.16 13.04
C PRO A 35 -1.07 -6.27 13.40
N LEU A 36 0.11 -6.56 12.86
CA LEU A 36 1.31 -5.76 13.10
C LEU A 36 1.11 -4.29 12.67
N TYR A 37 0.43 -4.07 11.56
CA TYR A 37 0.17 -2.72 11.05
C TYR A 37 -0.88 -2.02 11.91
N LEU A 38 -1.95 -2.72 12.29
CA LEU A 38 -2.98 -2.17 13.18
C LEU A 38 -2.41 -1.73 14.53
N LEU A 39 -1.46 -2.48 15.09
CA LEU A 39 -0.77 -2.15 16.35
C LEU A 39 0.14 -0.90 16.25
N SER A 40 0.43 -0.41 15.05
CA SER A 40 1.21 0.83 14.88
C SER A 40 0.40 2.10 15.18
N PHE A 41 -0.93 2.01 15.23
CA PHE A 41 -1.82 3.13 15.54
C PHE A 41 -2.37 3.01 16.96
N SER A 42 -2.71 4.15 17.56
CA SER A 42 -3.36 4.27 18.85
C SER A 42 -4.74 4.94 18.68
N ASP A 43 -5.77 4.38 19.30
CA ASP A 43 -7.12 4.95 19.33
C ASP A 43 -7.26 6.22 20.20
N LYS A 44 -6.19 6.60 20.90
CA LYS A 44 -6.09 7.82 21.72
C LYS A 44 -5.50 9.01 20.95
N LEU A 45 -4.99 8.79 19.76
CA LEU A 45 -4.36 9.79 18.92
C LEU A 45 -5.24 10.12 17.71
N SER A 46 -5.09 11.34 17.19
CA SER A 46 -5.71 11.71 15.92
C SER A 46 -5.12 10.89 14.77
N ILE A 47 -5.79 10.82 13.61
CA ILE A 47 -5.22 10.19 12.40
C ILE A 47 -3.90 10.85 12.01
N LYS A 48 -3.79 12.19 12.11
CA LYS A 48 -2.54 12.92 11.85
C LYS A 48 -1.41 12.44 12.76
N ASP A 49 -1.64 12.41 14.07
CA ASP A 49 -0.61 12.04 15.04
C ASP A 49 -0.22 10.56 14.90
N ASN A 50 -1.17 9.69 14.55
CA ASN A 50 -0.90 8.29 14.23
C ASN A 50 -0.04 8.12 12.96
N ILE A 51 -0.30 8.89 11.91
CA ILE A 51 0.55 8.88 10.70
C ILE A 51 1.95 9.38 11.05
N GLU A 52 2.05 10.51 11.77
CA GLU A 52 3.32 11.11 12.18
C GLU A 52 4.17 10.14 13.00
N THR A 53 3.62 9.63 14.10
CA THR A 53 4.38 8.83 15.08
C THR A 53 4.44 7.36 14.71
N GLY A 54 3.33 6.79 14.22
CA GLY A 54 3.20 5.37 13.90
C GLY A 54 3.81 4.98 12.57
N ILE A 55 3.87 5.89 11.59
CA ILE A 55 4.37 5.59 10.25
C ILE A 55 5.62 6.40 9.89
N LEU A 56 5.55 7.74 9.98
CA LEU A 56 6.61 8.62 9.47
C LEU A 56 7.83 8.71 10.38
N SER A 57 7.69 8.41 11.65
CA SER A 57 8.80 8.44 12.61
C SER A 57 9.98 7.61 12.13
N PRO A 58 11.23 8.12 12.22
CA PRO A 58 12.44 7.39 11.81
C PRO A 58 12.66 6.06 12.55
N ILE A 59 12.12 5.95 13.76
CA ILE A 59 12.21 4.73 14.58
C ILE A 59 11.05 3.76 14.33
N SER A 60 10.01 4.17 13.59
CA SER A 60 8.89 3.28 13.26
C SER A 60 9.33 2.21 12.25
N VAL A 61 9.02 0.95 12.58
CA VAL A 61 9.21 -0.17 11.64
C VAL A 61 8.39 0.04 10.38
N MET A 62 7.20 0.67 10.50
CA MET A 62 6.28 0.93 9.40
C MET A 62 6.90 1.79 8.30
N ARG A 63 7.77 2.75 8.68
CA ARG A 63 8.37 3.66 7.70
C ARG A 63 9.09 2.95 6.56
N ARG A 64 9.70 1.79 6.82
CA ARG A 64 10.47 1.01 5.84
C ARG A 64 9.94 -0.40 5.61
N GLU A 65 8.82 -0.75 6.19
CA GLU A 65 8.26 -2.09 6.13
C GLU A 65 8.13 -2.64 4.70
N PRO A 66 7.55 -1.91 3.71
CA PRO A 66 7.44 -2.43 2.36
C PRO A 66 8.80 -2.73 1.70
N ILE A 67 9.80 -1.86 1.91
CA ILE A 67 11.16 -2.12 1.38
C ILE A 67 11.80 -3.31 2.07
N ASN A 68 11.66 -3.41 3.39
CA ASN A 68 12.26 -4.50 4.17
C ASN A 68 11.64 -5.84 3.77
N LEU A 69 10.31 -5.90 3.63
CA LEU A 69 9.60 -7.10 3.19
C LEU A 69 10.10 -7.54 1.80
N LEU A 70 10.15 -6.62 0.83
CA LEU A 70 10.64 -6.95 -0.51
C LEU A 70 12.11 -7.42 -0.51
N ARG A 71 12.96 -6.87 0.37
CA ARG A 71 14.37 -7.29 0.50
C ARG A 71 14.51 -8.67 1.13
N MET A 72 13.62 -9.03 2.04
CA MET A 72 13.63 -10.35 2.69
C MET A 72 13.14 -11.45 1.77
N GLU A 73 12.10 -11.16 0.98
CA GLU A 73 11.42 -12.14 0.16
C GLU A 73 11.98 -12.25 -1.27
N LEU A 74 12.66 -11.22 -1.78
CA LEU A 74 12.95 -11.09 -3.20
C LEU A 74 14.42 -10.78 -3.49
N ARG A 75 14.94 -11.37 -4.60
CA ARG A 75 16.34 -11.19 -5.03
C ARG A 75 16.65 -9.83 -5.65
N GLU A 76 15.67 -9.21 -6.33
CA GLU A 76 15.83 -7.93 -7.06
C GLU A 76 14.85 -6.87 -6.56
N PRO A 77 14.92 -6.45 -5.27
CA PRO A 77 13.91 -5.60 -4.64
C PRO A 77 13.74 -4.24 -5.34
N LEU A 78 14.77 -3.70 -5.96
CA LEU A 78 14.71 -2.42 -6.67
C LEU A 78 13.78 -2.49 -7.89
N PHE A 79 13.81 -3.59 -8.63
CA PHE A 79 12.94 -3.75 -9.78
C PHE A 79 11.47 -3.92 -9.37
N TYR A 80 11.21 -4.69 -8.32
CA TYR A 80 9.87 -4.79 -7.73
C TYR A 80 9.34 -3.44 -7.25
N ASN A 81 10.19 -2.61 -6.61
CA ASN A 81 9.82 -1.24 -6.23
C ASN A 81 9.41 -0.39 -7.44
N SER A 82 10.13 -0.49 -8.56
CA SER A 82 9.80 0.24 -9.80
C SER A 82 8.44 -0.18 -10.35
N ILE A 83 8.12 -1.47 -10.33
CA ILE A 83 6.80 -1.99 -10.74
C ILE A 83 5.71 -1.45 -9.82
N LEU A 84 5.86 -1.57 -8.50
CA LEU A 84 4.87 -1.12 -7.53
C LEU A 84 4.65 0.40 -7.60
N LEU A 85 5.71 1.18 -7.75
CA LEU A 85 5.60 2.63 -7.97
C LEU A 85 4.86 2.94 -9.28
N SER A 86 5.13 2.20 -10.34
CA SER A 86 4.44 2.36 -11.63
C SER A 86 2.93 2.08 -11.50
N VAL A 87 2.56 1.00 -10.78
CA VAL A 87 1.16 0.64 -10.54
C VAL A 87 0.48 1.68 -9.65
N SER A 88 1.12 2.14 -8.58
CA SER A 88 0.59 3.18 -7.68
C SER A 88 0.36 4.52 -8.40
N ASN A 89 1.10 4.78 -9.46
CA ASN A 89 0.95 5.94 -10.34
C ASN A 89 0.01 5.69 -11.55
N GLY A 90 -0.86 4.69 -11.45
CA GLY A 90 -1.95 4.45 -12.39
C GLY A 90 -1.61 3.63 -13.63
N ALA A 91 -0.42 3.02 -13.74
CA ALA A 91 -0.15 2.03 -14.78
C ALA A 91 -0.80 0.69 -14.40
N THR A 92 -1.98 0.45 -14.92
CA THR A 92 -2.79 -0.71 -14.52
C THR A 92 -2.66 -1.89 -15.48
N LYS A 93 -2.18 -1.68 -16.70
CA LYS A 93 -2.00 -2.74 -17.70
C LYS A 93 -0.54 -3.15 -17.82
N LEU A 94 -0.29 -4.42 -18.12
CA LEU A 94 1.05 -4.97 -18.27
C LEU A 94 1.94 -4.11 -19.22
N GLY A 95 1.41 -3.71 -20.37
CA GLY A 95 2.14 -2.87 -21.32
C GLY A 95 2.48 -1.48 -20.78
N GLU A 96 1.58 -0.88 -20.01
CA GLU A 96 1.81 0.43 -19.37
C GLU A 96 2.92 0.32 -18.30
N VAL A 97 2.87 -0.72 -17.47
CA VAL A 97 3.92 -1.00 -16.47
C VAL A 97 5.25 -1.22 -17.16
N SER A 98 5.31 -2.09 -18.19
CA SER A 98 6.52 -2.40 -18.96
C SER A 98 7.15 -1.15 -19.56
N THR A 99 6.33 -0.27 -20.13
CA THR A 99 6.80 1.02 -20.68
C THR A 99 7.40 1.92 -19.59
N LYS A 100 6.75 2.01 -18.44
CA LYS A 100 7.21 2.86 -17.32
C LYS A 100 8.49 2.36 -16.65
N VAL A 101 8.69 1.03 -16.60
CA VAL A 101 9.90 0.45 -16.01
C VAL A 101 11.00 0.18 -17.03
N TYR A 102 10.77 0.51 -18.31
CA TYR A 102 11.73 0.33 -19.44
C TYR A 102 12.21 -1.11 -19.63
N GLU A 103 11.27 -2.08 -19.50
CA GLU A 103 11.58 -3.51 -19.61
C GLU A 103 10.52 -4.27 -20.43
N ASP A 104 10.91 -5.44 -20.96
CA ASP A 104 10.02 -6.30 -21.73
C ASP A 104 8.83 -6.81 -20.89
N SER A 105 7.65 -6.87 -21.53
CA SER A 105 6.43 -7.36 -20.88
C SER A 105 6.55 -8.81 -20.39
N SER A 106 7.37 -9.64 -21.04
CA SER A 106 7.62 -11.03 -20.59
C SER A 106 8.38 -11.07 -19.26
N LYS A 107 9.36 -10.18 -19.07
CA LYS A 107 10.09 -10.03 -17.82
C LYS A 107 9.17 -9.46 -16.74
N VAL A 108 8.51 -8.32 -17.00
CA VAL A 108 7.60 -7.66 -16.07
C VAL A 108 6.49 -8.59 -15.60
N SER A 109 5.92 -9.41 -16.51
CA SER A 109 4.87 -10.37 -16.16
C SER A 109 5.32 -11.37 -15.08
N LYS A 110 6.55 -11.88 -15.15
CA LYS A 110 7.09 -12.80 -14.13
C LYS A 110 7.17 -12.15 -12.75
N TYR A 111 7.62 -10.89 -12.70
CA TYR A 111 7.71 -10.14 -11.45
C TYR A 111 6.32 -9.82 -10.86
N ILE A 112 5.36 -9.49 -11.74
CA ILE A 112 3.96 -9.28 -11.31
C ILE A 112 3.36 -10.59 -10.77
N GLU A 113 3.65 -11.76 -11.37
CA GLU A 113 3.18 -13.04 -10.81
C GLU A 113 3.73 -13.28 -9.41
N THR A 114 5.02 -13.04 -9.18
CA THR A 114 5.61 -13.13 -7.83
C THR A 114 4.93 -12.16 -6.84
N LEU A 115 4.64 -10.91 -7.24
CA LEU A 115 3.92 -9.96 -6.39
C LEU A 115 2.46 -10.39 -6.12
N LYS A 116 1.85 -11.15 -7.03
CA LYS A 116 0.53 -11.76 -6.82
C LYS A 116 0.61 -12.92 -5.83
N GLU A 117 1.62 -13.78 -5.94
CA GLU A 117 1.87 -14.87 -4.99
C GLU A 117 2.08 -14.31 -3.56
N LEU A 118 2.81 -13.21 -3.44
CA LEU A 118 2.97 -12.45 -2.18
C LEU A 118 1.72 -11.64 -1.78
N ARG A 119 0.66 -11.66 -2.60
CA ARG A 119 -0.60 -10.92 -2.38
C ARG A 119 -0.47 -9.39 -2.28
N ILE A 120 0.63 -8.85 -2.76
CA ILE A 120 0.87 -7.41 -2.83
C ILE A 120 0.07 -6.80 -3.99
N ILE A 121 0.00 -7.50 -5.13
CA ILE A 121 -0.78 -7.11 -6.32
C ILE A 121 -1.95 -8.08 -6.52
N THR A 122 -3.08 -7.57 -6.98
CA THR A 122 -4.18 -8.35 -7.53
C THR A 122 -4.35 -8.06 -9.01
N LYS A 123 -4.88 -9.05 -9.72
CA LYS A 123 -5.27 -8.96 -11.13
C LYS A 123 -6.79 -9.05 -11.22
N SER A 124 -7.41 -8.04 -11.79
CA SER A 124 -8.84 -8.03 -12.11
C SER A 124 -9.04 -8.19 -13.61
N VAL A 125 -10.00 -9.02 -13.98
CA VAL A 125 -10.35 -9.28 -15.38
C VAL A 125 -11.81 -8.83 -15.59
N PRO A 126 -12.13 -8.11 -16.67
CA PRO A 126 -13.51 -7.75 -16.96
C PRO A 126 -14.42 -8.97 -17.04
N TYR A 127 -15.66 -8.83 -16.59
CA TYR A 127 -16.64 -9.92 -16.62
C TYR A 127 -16.78 -10.51 -18.06
N GLY A 128 -16.74 -11.83 -18.17
CA GLY A 128 -16.83 -12.54 -19.45
C GLY A 128 -15.51 -12.69 -20.23
N GLU A 129 -14.43 -12.08 -19.78
CA GLU A 129 -13.09 -12.23 -20.39
C GLU A 129 -12.31 -13.39 -19.76
N LYS A 130 -11.36 -13.96 -20.54
CA LYS A 130 -10.45 -14.99 -20.02
C LYS A 130 -9.34 -14.37 -19.17
N ASP A 131 -8.79 -15.14 -18.24
CA ASP A 131 -7.64 -14.73 -17.40
C ASP A 131 -6.43 -14.22 -18.18
N SER A 132 -6.24 -14.69 -19.42
CA SER A 132 -5.19 -14.24 -20.33
C SER A 132 -5.53 -12.95 -21.08
N SER A 133 -6.66 -12.29 -20.76
CA SER A 133 -7.11 -11.07 -21.43
C SER A 133 -6.09 -9.94 -21.26
N LYS A 134 -5.74 -9.27 -22.38
CA LYS A 134 -4.96 -8.03 -22.40
C LYS A 134 -5.67 -6.85 -21.73
N LYS A 135 -6.97 -6.99 -21.41
CA LYS A 135 -7.79 -6.01 -20.68
C LYS A 135 -7.66 -6.14 -19.16
N SER A 136 -6.87 -7.11 -18.69
CA SER A 136 -6.62 -7.29 -17.26
C SER A 136 -6.00 -6.05 -16.63
N ILE A 137 -6.42 -5.73 -15.41
CA ILE A 137 -5.96 -4.58 -14.63
C ILE A 137 -5.22 -5.11 -13.41
N TYR A 138 -4.05 -4.55 -13.14
CA TYR A 138 -3.24 -4.82 -11.97
C TYR A 138 -3.36 -3.67 -10.97
N THR A 139 -3.65 -4.00 -9.72
CA THR A 139 -3.74 -3.01 -8.62
C THR A 139 -3.00 -3.52 -7.39
N ILE A 140 -2.47 -2.61 -6.58
CA ILE A 140 -1.89 -2.97 -5.28
C ILE A 140 -3.05 -3.40 -4.38
N LYS A 141 -3.00 -4.63 -3.85
CA LYS A 141 -4.05 -5.20 -3.01
C LYS A 141 -3.90 -4.79 -1.55
N ASP A 142 -2.66 -4.81 -1.05
CA ASP A 142 -2.36 -4.45 0.33
C ASP A 142 -2.53 -2.93 0.53
N ASN A 143 -3.38 -2.54 1.50
CA ASN A 143 -3.69 -1.13 1.73
C ASN A 143 -2.48 -0.35 2.22
N TYR A 144 -1.65 -0.96 3.08
CA TYR A 144 -0.46 -0.28 3.57
C TYR A 144 0.56 -0.04 2.45
N PHE A 145 0.79 -1.01 1.59
CA PHE A 145 1.61 -0.84 0.39
C PHE A 145 1.04 0.25 -0.53
N LYS A 146 -0.28 0.26 -0.77
CA LYS A 146 -0.96 1.30 -1.55
C LYS A 146 -0.70 2.69 -0.98
N PHE A 147 -0.91 2.86 0.34
CA PHE A 147 -0.65 4.11 1.06
C PHE A 147 0.82 4.52 0.98
N TRP A 148 1.73 3.58 1.24
CA TRP A 148 3.16 3.82 1.29
C TRP A 148 3.74 4.26 -0.07
N TYR A 149 3.39 3.58 -1.16
CA TYR A 149 3.82 3.96 -2.50
C TYR A 149 3.15 5.23 -3.02
N ARG A 150 2.01 5.61 -2.47
CA ARG A 150 1.33 6.86 -2.81
C ARG A 150 1.95 8.06 -2.11
N PHE A 151 2.23 7.95 -0.81
CA PHE A 151 2.56 9.10 0.03
C PHE A 151 3.99 9.11 0.54
N ILE A 152 4.60 7.96 0.82
CA ILE A 152 5.89 7.91 1.52
C ILE A 152 7.04 7.74 0.53
N PHE A 153 7.04 6.68 -0.25
CA PHE A 153 8.15 6.35 -1.15
C PHE A 153 8.54 7.48 -2.11
N PRO A 154 7.60 8.10 -2.86
CA PRO A 154 7.95 9.19 -3.78
C PRO A 154 8.33 10.49 -3.07
N ASN A 155 8.02 10.63 -1.78
CA ASN A 155 8.22 11.85 -1.01
C ASN A 155 9.26 11.71 0.10
N GLU A 156 10.04 10.63 0.16
CA GLU A 156 10.99 10.38 1.26
C GLU A 156 11.97 11.55 1.47
N GLY A 157 12.49 12.12 0.39
CA GLY A 157 13.35 13.32 0.46
C GLY A 157 12.62 14.54 1.01
N LYS A 158 11.37 14.77 0.62
CA LYS A 158 10.54 15.87 1.13
C LYS A 158 10.21 15.68 2.61
N ILE A 159 9.88 14.45 3.03
CA ILE A 159 9.58 14.11 4.43
C ILE A 159 10.81 14.40 5.31
N ASN A 160 11.99 13.97 4.86
CA ASN A 160 13.25 14.21 5.59
C ASN A 160 13.60 15.69 5.70
N LEU A 161 13.22 16.52 4.72
CA LEU A 161 13.49 17.96 4.70
C LEU A 161 12.51 18.74 5.57
N LEU A 162 11.22 18.46 5.48
CA LEU A 162 10.15 19.22 6.11
C LEU A 162 9.78 18.72 7.51
N GLY A 163 10.20 17.51 7.86
CA GLY A 163 9.84 16.83 9.10
C GLY A 163 8.52 16.06 9.00
N GLU A 164 8.33 15.17 9.97
CA GLU A 164 7.23 14.20 10.01
C GLU A 164 5.87 14.90 10.22
N GLU A 165 5.82 15.92 11.06
CA GLU A 165 4.59 16.66 11.36
C GLU A 165 4.02 17.32 10.10
N LYS A 166 4.86 18.06 9.36
CA LYS A 166 4.43 18.72 8.13
C LYS A 166 4.03 17.72 7.05
N ALA A 167 4.76 16.62 6.96
CA ALA A 167 4.42 15.54 6.04
C ALA A 167 3.07 14.87 6.40
N ALA A 168 2.78 14.66 7.69
CA ALA A 168 1.50 14.13 8.14
C ALA A 168 0.33 15.07 7.81
N GLU A 169 0.51 16.38 7.96
CA GLU A 169 -0.49 17.38 7.54
C GLU A 169 -0.77 17.31 6.03
N ASP A 170 0.29 17.28 5.21
CA ASP A 170 0.18 17.20 3.75
C ASP A 170 -0.56 15.90 3.33
N ILE A 171 -0.25 14.78 3.98
CA ILE A 171 -0.93 13.49 3.75
C ILE A 171 -2.42 13.61 4.14
N CYS A 172 -2.72 14.14 5.33
CA CYS A 172 -4.10 14.28 5.81
C CYS A 172 -4.96 15.12 4.87
N SER A 173 -4.40 16.16 4.25
CA SER A 173 -5.12 16.98 3.26
C SER A 173 -5.57 16.22 2.01
N SER A 174 -4.91 15.10 1.71
CA SER A 174 -5.16 14.25 0.53
C SER A 174 -5.88 12.92 0.87
N LEU A 175 -6.19 12.68 2.16
CA LEU A 175 -6.78 11.41 2.59
C LEU A 175 -8.17 11.16 2.01
N SER A 176 -8.99 12.20 1.83
CA SER A 176 -10.33 12.05 1.25
C SER A 176 -10.28 11.41 -0.15
N ASP A 177 -9.41 11.96 -1.01
CA ASP A 177 -9.22 11.44 -2.36
C ASP A 177 -8.64 10.02 -2.36
N TYR A 178 -7.69 9.78 -1.45
CA TYR A 178 -7.09 8.44 -1.28
C TYR A 178 -8.12 7.40 -0.85
N MET A 179 -9.00 7.74 0.10
CA MET A 179 -10.05 6.83 0.57
C MET A 179 -11.04 6.47 -0.55
N GLY A 180 -11.36 7.41 -1.46
CA GLY A 180 -12.11 7.11 -2.68
C GLY A 180 -11.47 5.97 -3.48
N LEU A 181 -10.16 6.05 -3.72
CA LEU A 181 -9.41 5.02 -4.47
C LEU A 181 -9.28 3.67 -3.73
N VAL A 182 -9.39 3.66 -2.42
CA VAL A 182 -9.28 2.41 -1.62
C VAL A 182 -10.56 1.60 -1.66
N PHE A 183 -11.71 2.27 -1.74
CA PHE A 183 -13.04 1.64 -1.62
C PHE A 183 -13.84 1.61 -2.94
N GLU A 184 -13.23 2.00 -4.08
CA GLU A 184 -13.73 1.70 -5.42
C GLU A 184 -13.47 0.23 -5.81
#